data_3f3de410a34a70ae30c39ed901aa3ed0
#
_entry.id   3f3de410a34a70ae30c39ed901aa3ed0
#
_cell.length_a   1.000
_cell.length_b   1.000
_cell.length_c   1.000
_cell.angle_alpha   90.00
_cell.angle_beta   90.00
_cell.angle_gamma   90.00
#
_symmetry.space_group_name_H-M   'P 1'
#
loop_
_entity.id
_entity.type
_entity.pdbx_description
1 polymer ?
#
loop_
_entity_poly.entity_id
_entity_poly.type
_entity_poly.pdbx_seq_one_letter_code
_entity_poly.pdbx_strand_id
1 'polypeptide(L)'
;MDRLFKAYGRLLAGTDMRFIRYIYDKINWDNRLIVIKGAKGVGKTTMLLQHIKRCFPNAEKALYASLDHLWFSTHTILELAEYHYTHGGTHLFLDEVHKYKGWQQEIKNIYDSYQKLHVVVTGSSMLKIEESLVADLSRRHRLYTMEGLSFREYLQLEQVAELPVIPIEEILHNHFTLASQITSEVKVLHHFEKYVKFGYYPFYREEGDGFFDRLQQVIDTIVTSEIPAVSNIEYDSVYKAKQLLAVLAEQTPYTLNISSLCNALQSSRNNVLKLLDLMDKAALIRRLYASAEGMNTLTKPEKILFYNTNLMYCLTPKADTGTSRETYLASQLGVAHQLSMPAKGDIVADGRWLFEVGGKKKGFSQIKGVEESFVVADDMEIGYGNKIPLWLFGMMY
;
A
#
# COMPACT_ATOMS: atom_id res chain seq x y z
N MET A 1 -10.56 5.29 -31.20
CA MET A 1 -9.22 5.90 -30.98
C MET A 1 -9.32 7.36 -30.51
N ASP A 2 -9.93 8.30 -31.28
CA ASP A 2 -9.93 9.73 -30.93
C ASP A 2 -10.41 10.08 -29.53
N ARG A 3 -11.44 9.40 -29.02
CA ARG A 3 -11.93 9.63 -27.66
C ARG A 3 -10.91 9.21 -26.59
N LEU A 4 -10.20 8.10 -26.82
CA LEU A 4 -9.15 7.62 -25.93
C LEU A 4 -7.98 8.59 -25.89
N PHE A 5 -7.50 9.06 -27.05
CA PHE A 5 -6.41 10.04 -27.14
C PHE A 5 -6.79 11.40 -26.53
N LYS A 6 -8.03 11.86 -26.73
CA LYS A 6 -8.51 13.11 -26.09
C LYS A 6 -8.58 12.98 -24.55
N ALA A 7 -9.02 11.82 -24.03
CA ALA A 7 -9.03 11.56 -22.60
C ALA A 7 -7.60 11.57 -22.02
N TYR A 8 -6.69 10.86 -22.68
CA TYR A 8 -5.27 10.85 -22.32
C TYR A 8 -4.66 12.26 -22.31
N GLY A 9 -4.84 13.04 -23.38
CA GLY A 9 -4.30 14.41 -23.46
C GLY A 9 -4.79 15.33 -22.34
N ARG A 10 -6.07 15.21 -21.92
CA ARG A 10 -6.61 15.98 -20.79
C ARG A 10 -5.97 15.57 -19.45
N LEU A 11 -5.82 14.28 -19.21
CA LEU A 11 -5.18 13.77 -18.00
C LEU A 11 -3.72 14.20 -17.92
N LEU A 12 -2.99 14.07 -19.01
CA LEU A 12 -1.58 14.47 -19.08
C LEU A 12 -1.40 15.98 -18.85
N ALA A 13 -2.25 16.82 -19.46
CA ALA A 13 -2.21 18.26 -19.26
C ALA A 13 -2.44 18.66 -17.80
N GLY A 14 -3.41 18.02 -17.12
CA GLY A 14 -3.76 18.30 -15.74
C GLY A 14 -2.82 17.70 -14.70
N THR A 15 -1.82 16.89 -15.09
CA THR A 15 -0.94 16.19 -14.15
C THR A 15 0.02 17.16 -13.46
N ASP A 16 -0.04 17.18 -12.11
CA ASP A 16 0.86 17.97 -11.26
C ASP A 16 2.24 17.28 -11.16
N MET A 17 3.31 18.07 -11.30
CA MET A 17 4.70 17.61 -11.27
C MET A 17 5.47 18.02 -10.00
N ARG A 18 4.82 18.73 -9.06
CA ARG A 18 5.49 19.29 -7.87
C ARG A 18 5.91 18.24 -6.85
N PHE A 19 5.24 17.10 -6.84
CA PHE A 19 5.53 16.00 -5.92
C PHE A 19 5.63 14.70 -6.70
N ILE A 20 6.74 13.99 -6.54
CA ILE A 20 7.01 12.69 -7.16
C ILE A 20 7.16 11.65 -6.03
N ARG A 21 6.53 10.49 -6.20
CA ARG A 21 6.58 9.40 -5.20
C ARG A 21 7.97 8.77 -5.11
N TYR A 22 8.38 8.41 -3.88
CA TYR A 22 9.69 7.79 -3.58
C TYR A 22 10.02 6.58 -4.47
N ILE A 23 9.01 5.81 -4.83
CA ILE A 23 9.20 4.59 -5.64
C ILE A 23 9.61 4.91 -7.08
N TYR A 24 9.34 6.11 -7.57
CA TYR A 24 9.65 6.52 -8.94
C TYR A 24 11.13 6.27 -9.30
N ASP A 25 12.04 6.64 -8.41
CA ASP A 25 13.47 6.49 -8.62
C ASP A 25 13.97 5.05 -8.36
N LYS A 26 13.14 4.19 -7.74
CA LYS A 26 13.45 2.76 -7.55
C LYS A 26 13.02 1.90 -8.75
N ILE A 27 12.15 2.42 -9.62
CA ILE A 27 11.68 1.71 -10.81
C ILE A 27 12.76 1.81 -11.91
N ASN A 28 13.24 0.66 -12.37
CA ASN A 28 14.04 0.62 -13.59
C ASN A 28 13.09 0.68 -14.81
N TRP A 29 12.88 1.89 -15.31
CA TRP A 29 11.98 2.18 -16.42
C TRP A 29 12.43 1.60 -17.78
N ASP A 30 13.68 1.13 -17.89
CA ASP A 30 14.19 0.49 -19.11
C ASP A 30 13.71 -0.97 -19.25
N ASN A 31 13.07 -1.55 -18.24
CA ASN A 31 12.48 -2.88 -18.35
C ASN A 31 11.33 -2.90 -19.36
N ARG A 32 11.31 -3.91 -20.22
CA ARG A 32 10.28 -4.05 -21.28
C ARG A 32 8.88 -4.30 -20.75
N LEU A 33 8.74 -4.94 -19.58
CA LEU A 33 7.47 -5.15 -18.92
C LEU A 33 7.59 -4.82 -17.44
N ILE A 34 6.92 -3.77 -17.04
CA ILE A 34 6.85 -3.30 -15.67
C ILE A 34 5.42 -3.47 -15.16
N VAL A 35 5.30 -4.03 -13.97
CA VAL A 35 4.03 -4.14 -13.25
C VAL A 35 4.11 -3.35 -11.96
N ILE A 36 3.20 -2.42 -11.76
CA ILE A 36 3.12 -1.60 -10.55
C ILE A 36 1.80 -1.90 -9.86
N LYS A 37 1.88 -2.62 -8.75
CA LYS A 37 0.72 -2.90 -7.89
C LYS A 37 0.67 -1.95 -6.70
N GLY A 38 -0.48 -1.82 -6.10
CA GLY A 38 -0.68 -1.05 -4.87
C GLY A 38 -2.15 -0.76 -4.60
N ALA A 39 -2.47 -0.40 -3.38
CA ALA A 39 -3.85 -0.10 -2.97
C ALA A 39 -4.49 0.97 -3.88
N LYS A 40 -5.83 0.96 -3.93
CA LYS A 40 -6.58 1.98 -4.66
C LYS A 40 -6.37 3.34 -3.98
N GLY A 41 -6.09 4.39 -4.77
CA GLY A 41 -5.92 5.75 -4.27
C GLY A 41 -4.51 6.14 -3.83
N VAL A 42 -3.49 5.26 -3.95
CA VAL A 42 -2.11 5.59 -3.57
C VAL A 42 -1.34 6.44 -4.60
N GLY A 43 -1.94 6.73 -5.78
CA GLY A 43 -1.37 7.64 -6.79
C GLY A 43 -0.67 6.96 -7.96
N LYS A 44 -0.94 5.67 -8.26
CA LYS A 44 -0.34 4.94 -9.41
C LYS A 44 -0.54 5.63 -10.73
N THR A 45 -1.78 5.99 -11.06
CA THR A 45 -2.14 6.72 -12.29
C THR A 45 -1.37 8.02 -12.44
N THR A 46 -1.30 8.81 -11.37
CA THR A 46 -0.56 10.08 -11.35
C THR A 46 0.92 9.85 -11.64
N MET A 47 1.54 8.85 -11.02
CA MET A 47 2.95 8.52 -11.25
C MET A 47 3.24 8.11 -12.69
N LEU A 48 2.35 7.32 -13.34
CA LEU A 48 2.50 6.98 -14.76
C LEU A 48 2.45 8.22 -15.63
N LEU A 49 1.47 9.09 -15.42
CA LEU A 49 1.32 10.34 -16.18
C LEU A 49 2.50 11.29 -15.95
N GLN A 50 3.02 11.36 -14.73
CA GLN A 50 4.24 12.11 -14.41
C GLN A 50 5.45 11.57 -15.17
N HIS A 51 5.61 10.25 -15.21
CA HIS A 51 6.70 9.62 -15.98
C HIS A 51 6.60 9.96 -17.47
N ILE A 52 5.41 9.84 -18.05
CA ILE A 52 5.18 10.22 -19.46
C ILE A 52 5.52 11.68 -19.70
N LYS A 53 5.01 12.58 -18.87
CA LYS A 53 5.24 14.03 -19.00
C LYS A 53 6.71 14.42 -18.88
N ARG A 54 7.46 13.69 -18.03
CA ARG A 54 8.88 13.94 -17.79
C ARG A 54 9.79 13.39 -18.91
N CYS A 55 9.49 12.18 -19.40
CA CYS A 55 10.41 11.42 -20.26
C CYS A 55 10.04 11.43 -21.73
N PHE A 56 8.79 11.77 -22.09
CA PHE A 56 8.31 11.73 -23.47
C PHE A 56 7.76 13.09 -23.91
N PRO A 57 8.64 14.04 -24.27
CA PRO A 57 8.21 15.35 -24.79
C PRO A 57 7.45 15.22 -26.11
N ASN A 58 7.76 14.18 -26.91
CA ASN A 58 6.94 13.79 -28.05
C ASN A 58 5.87 12.77 -27.60
N ALA A 59 4.62 13.25 -27.49
CA ALA A 59 3.48 12.44 -27.06
C ALA A 59 3.18 11.22 -27.95
N GLU A 60 3.71 11.17 -29.18
CA GLU A 60 3.52 10.03 -30.09
C GLU A 60 4.30 8.79 -29.66
N LYS A 61 5.37 8.94 -28.86
CA LYS A 61 6.21 7.84 -28.40
C LYS A 61 5.63 7.07 -27.22
N ALA A 62 4.77 7.68 -26.43
CA ALA A 62 4.17 7.10 -25.25
C ALA A 62 2.64 7.24 -25.27
N LEU A 63 1.94 6.15 -25.01
CA LEU A 63 0.48 6.14 -24.97
C LEU A 63 0.02 5.63 -23.60
N TYR A 64 -0.88 6.37 -22.95
CA TYR A 64 -1.58 5.94 -21.75
C TYR A 64 -3.02 5.55 -22.07
N ALA A 65 -3.49 4.44 -21.49
CA ALA A 65 -4.87 4.01 -21.55
C ALA A 65 -5.29 3.35 -20.25
N SER A 66 -6.45 3.75 -19.70
CA SER A 66 -7.09 3.03 -18.61
C SER A 66 -7.99 1.94 -19.15
N LEU A 67 -7.86 0.70 -18.66
CA LEU A 67 -8.61 -0.44 -19.17
C LEU A 67 -10.06 -0.53 -18.66
N ASP A 68 -10.48 0.39 -17.81
CA ASP A 68 -11.89 0.61 -17.47
C ASP A 68 -12.62 1.53 -18.47
N HIS A 69 -11.91 2.11 -19.45
CA HIS A 69 -12.50 2.97 -20.44
C HIS A 69 -13.41 2.18 -21.40
N LEU A 70 -14.60 2.72 -21.71
CA LEU A 70 -15.61 2.06 -22.54
C LEU A 70 -15.11 1.62 -23.92
N TRP A 71 -14.03 2.17 -24.42
CA TRP A 71 -13.41 1.76 -25.69
C TRP A 71 -13.04 0.27 -25.67
N PHE A 72 -12.59 -0.25 -24.52
CA PHE A 72 -12.21 -1.66 -24.34
C PHE A 72 -13.39 -2.63 -24.22
N SER A 73 -14.64 -2.15 -24.27
CA SER A 73 -15.80 -3.03 -24.36
C SER A 73 -15.96 -3.66 -25.76
N THR A 74 -15.34 -3.07 -26.78
CA THR A 74 -15.43 -3.49 -28.20
C THR A 74 -14.08 -3.65 -28.88
N HIS A 75 -12.98 -3.29 -28.23
CA HIS A 75 -11.62 -3.37 -28.75
C HIS A 75 -10.69 -4.04 -27.77
N THR A 76 -9.59 -4.57 -28.29
CA THR A 76 -8.60 -5.31 -27.50
C THR A 76 -7.36 -4.46 -27.14
N ILE A 77 -6.61 -4.91 -26.14
CA ILE A 77 -5.32 -4.30 -25.80
C ILE A 77 -4.33 -4.51 -26.97
N LEU A 78 -4.43 -5.69 -27.62
CA LEU A 78 -3.58 -6.03 -28.76
C LEU A 78 -3.78 -5.07 -29.94
N GLU A 79 -5.04 -4.72 -30.29
CA GLU A 79 -5.35 -3.73 -31.32
C GLU A 79 -4.76 -2.35 -30.99
N LEU A 80 -4.82 -1.94 -29.72
CA LEU A 80 -4.24 -0.69 -29.28
C LEU A 80 -2.70 -0.70 -29.40
N ALA A 81 -2.07 -1.80 -28.98
CA ALA A 81 -0.63 -1.97 -29.05
C ALA A 81 -0.11 -1.99 -30.50
N GLU A 82 -0.80 -2.72 -31.38
CA GLU A 82 -0.48 -2.76 -32.81
C GLU A 82 -0.59 -1.39 -33.47
N TYR A 83 -1.70 -0.69 -33.20
CA TYR A 83 -1.87 0.69 -33.69
C TYR A 83 -0.73 1.59 -33.22
N HIS A 84 -0.44 1.60 -31.93
CA HIS A 84 0.59 2.44 -31.36
C HIS A 84 1.99 2.12 -31.92
N TYR A 85 2.33 0.84 -32.01
CA TYR A 85 3.61 0.37 -32.52
C TYR A 85 3.81 0.71 -34.00
N THR A 86 2.79 0.49 -34.84
CA THR A 86 2.86 0.78 -36.28
C THR A 86 2.95 2.28 -36.59
N HIS A 87 2.47 3.13 -35.68
CA HIS A 87 2.61 4.59 -35.77
C HIS A 87 3.88 5.12 -35.07
N GLY A 88 4.84 4.24 -34.77
CA GLY A 88 6.15 4.62 -34.23
C GLY A 88 6.19 4.81 -32.72
N GLY A 89 5.15 4.37 -31.99
CA GLY A 89 5.11 4.34 -30.54
C GLY A 89 6.10 3.32 -29.95
N THR A 90 6.64 3.63 -28.78
CA THR A 90 7.67 2.82 -28.11
C THR A 90 7.28 2.39 -26.70
N HIS A 91 6.35 3.11 -26.06
CA HIS A 91 5.94 2.84 -24.68
C HIS A 91 4.41 2.86 -24.55
N LEU A 92 3.86 1.82 -23.94
CA LEU A 92 2.44 1.68 -23.69
C LEU A 92 2.19 1.56 -22.16
N PHE A 93 1.43 2.49 -21.63
CA PHE A 93 1.06 2.56 -20.22
C PHE A 93 -0.40 2.17 -20.05
N LEU A 94 -0.65 1.02 -19.44
CA LEU A 94 -1.98 0.44 -19.26
C LEU A 94 -2.36 0.46 -17.78
N ASP A 95 -3.35 1.27 -17.45
CA ASP A 95 -3.81 1.45 -16.08
C ASP A 95 -5.05 0.57 -15.80
N GLU A 96 -5.22 0.15 -14.53
CA GLU A 96 -6.35 -0.66 -14.07
C GLU A 96 -6.54 -1.97 -14.86
N VAL A 97 -5.43 -2.66 -15.22
CA VAL A 97 -5.47 -3.85 -16.09
C VAL A 97 -6.39 -4.95 -15.59
N HIS A 98 -6.62 -5.04 -14.28
CA HIS A 98 -7.53 -6.02 -13.68
C HIS A 98 -9.00 -5.83 -14.07
N LYS A 99 -9.37 -4.69 -14.64
CA LYS A 99 -10.72 -4.43 -15.17
C LYS A 99 -10.97 -5.12 -16.52
N TYR A 100 -9.90 -5.50 -17.23
CA TYR A 100 -10.01 -6.15 -18.54
C TYR A 100 -9.76 -7.66 -18.43
N LYS A 101 -10.76 -8.47 -18.80
CA LYS A 101 -10.66 -9.93 -18.73
C LYS A 101 -9.68 -10.45 -19.77
N GLY A 102 -8.73 -11.30 -19.37
CA GLY A 102 -7.74 -11.90 -20.26
C GLY A 102 -6.54 -11.00 -20.58
N TRP A 103 -6.36 -9.88 -19.87
CA TRP A 103 -5.26 -8.96 -20.06
C TRP A 103 -3.86 -9.63 -20.01
N GLN A 104 -3.68 -10.66 -19.21
CA GLN A 104 -2.41 -11.37 -19.07
C GLN A 104 -1.96 -12.01 -20.38
N GLN A 105 -2.91 -12.69 -21.05
CA GLN A 105 -2.64 -13.34 -22.33
C GLN A 105 -2.32 -12.32 -23.42
N GLU A 106 -3.04 -11.20 -23.46
CA GLU A 106 -2.78 -10.15 -24.44
C GLU A 106 -1.44 -9.46 -24.18
N ILE A 107 -1.10 -9.13 -22.93
CA ILE A 107 0.21 -8.55 -22.57
C ILE A 107 1.34 -9.53 -22.93
N LYS A 108 1.16 -10.83 -22.70
CA LYS A 108 2.13 -11.85 -23.12
C LYS A 108 2.33 -11.84 -24.64
N ASN A 109 1.23 -11.83 -25.40
CA ASN A 109 1.28 -11.78 -26.87
C ASN A 109 1.98 -10.49 -27.36
N ILE A 110 1.68 -9.36 -26.76
CA ILE A 110 2.33 -8.07 -27.07
C ILE A 110 3.84 -8.15 -26.77
N TYR A 111 4.20 -8.65 -25.60
CA TYR A 111 5.60 -8.81 -25.21
C TYR A 111 6.37 -9.70 -26.18
N ASP A 112 5.77 -10.80 -26.61
CA ASP A 112 6.43 -11.78 -27.49
C ASP A 112 6.49 -11.28 -28.95
N SER A 113 5.48 -10.50 -29.43
CA SER A 113 5.37 -10.04 -30.81
C SER A 113 6.06 -8.71 -31.09
N TYR A 114 6.03 -7.76 -30.15
CA TYR A 114 6.55 -6.38 -30.35
C TYR A 114 7.80 -6.14 -29.50
N GLN A 115 8.94 -6.65 -29.95
CA GLN A 115 10.19 -6.68 -29.15
C GLN A 115 10.72 -5.30 -28.73
N LYS A 116 10.37 -4.22 -29.44
CA LYS A 116 10.79 -2.84 -29.16
C LYS A 116 9.74 -2.06 -28.35
N LEU A 117 8.60 -2.66 -28.06
CA LEU A 117 7.56 -2.01 -27.26
C LEU A 117 7.78 -2.28 -25.78
N HIS A 118 7.88 -1.22 -25.00
CA HIS A 118 7.90 -1.27 -23.53
C HIS A 118 6.46 -1.15 -23.03
N VAL A 119 6.09 -1.99 -22.08
CA VAL A 119 4.73 -2.01 -21.52
C VAL A 119 4.81 -1.81 -20.01
N VAL A 120 4.11 -0.83 -19.51
CA VAL A 120 3.94 -0.59 -18.08
C VAL A 120 2.48 -0.82 -17.74
N VAL A 121 2.21 -1.70 -16.79
CA VAL A 121 0.85 -2.01 -16.35
C VAL A 121 0.67 -1.68 -14.88
N THR A 122 -0.51 -1.15 -14.53
CA THR A 122 -0.88 -0.95 -13.12
C THR A 122 -2.19 -1.63 -12.79
N GLY A 123 -2.40 -1.88 -11.51
CA GLY A 123 -3.68 -2.33 -11.01
C GLY A 123 -3.87 -1.98 -9.54
N SER A 124 -5.11 -1.63 -9.18
CA SER A 124 -5.50 -1.36 -7.81
C SER A 124 -5.79 -2.63 -7.01
N SER A 125 -6.21 -3.71 -7.67
CA SER A 125 -6.48 -4.99 -7.02
C SER A 125 -5.21 -5.82 -6.88
N MET A 126 -4.62 -5.79 -5.69
CA MET A 126 -3.43 -6.61 -5.38
C MET A 126 -3.68 -8.10 -5.60
N LEU A 127 -4.89 -8.57 -5.31
CA LEU A 127 -5.28 -9.98 -5.44
C LEU A 127 -5.17 -10.49 -6.89
N LYS A 128 -5.81 -9.77 -7.81
CA LYS A 128 -5.83 -10.18 -9.22
C LYS A 128 -4.46 -10.12 -9.88
N ILE A 129 -3.66 -9.11 -9.54
CA ILE A 129 -2.34 -8.95 -10.14
C ILE A 129 -1.41 -10.07 -9.67
N GLU A 130 -1.38 -10.40 -8.38
CA GLU A 130 -0.50 -11.46 -7.86
C GLU A 130 -0.82 -12.83 -8.44
N GLU A 131 -2.09 -13.25 -8.46
CA GLU A 131 -2.48 -14.56 -8.97
C GLU A 131 -2.19 -14.72 -10.46
N SER A 132 -2.41 -13.67 -11.25
CA SER A 132 -2.22 -13.73 -12.68
C SER A 132 -0.74 -13.67 -13.12
N LEU A 133 0.12 -12.99 -12.36
CA LEU A 133 1.53 -12.90 -12.67
C LEU A 133 2.26 -14.25 -12.54
N VAL A 134 1.82 -15.11 -11.64
CA VAL A 134 2.43 -16.43 -11.42
C VAL A 134 2.22 -17.37 -12.60
N ALA A 135 1.05 -17.30 -13.28
CA ALA A 135 0.68 -18.23 -14.33
C ALA A 135 1.27 -17.86 -15.71
N ASP A 136 1.03 -16.61 -16.17
CA ASP A 136 1.24 -16.26 -17.59
C ASP A 136 2.45 -15.37 -17.87
N LEU A 137 2.84 -14.51 -16.93
CA LEU A 137 3.89 -13.50 -17.12
C LEU A 137 5.18 -13.79 -16.34
N SER A 138 5.32 -15.01 -15.79
CA SER A 138 6.52 -15.42 -15.06
C SER A 138 7.80 -15.19 -15.91
N ARG A 139 8.85 -14.64 -15.30
CA ARG A 139 10.16 -14.33 -15.92
C ARG A 139 10.18 -13.16 -16.92
N ARG A 140 9.01 -12.57 -17.31
CA ARG A 140 8.94 -11.47 -18.30
C ARG A 140 8.86 -10.09 -17.67
N HIS A 141 8.34 -9.98 -16.45
CA HIS A 141 8.04 -8.71 -15.80
C HIS A 141 8.95 -8.36 -14.63
N ARG A 142 9.00 -7.09 -14.30
CA ARG A 142 9.49 -6.57 -13.01
C ARG A 142 8.31 -6.02 -12.23
N LEU A 143 8.14 -6.54 -11.02
CA LEU A 143 7.06 -6.18 -10.11
C LEU A 143 7.54 -5.14 -9.10
N TYR A 144 6.78 -4.06 -8.99
CA TYR A 144 6.98 -3.02 -7.99
C TYR A 144 5.69 -2.83 -7.19
N THR A 145 5.83 -2.61 -5.89
CA THR A 145 4.69 -2.34 -4.99
C THR A 145 4.73 -0.88 -4.58
N MET A 146 3.67 -0.15 -4.88
CA MET A 146 3.48 1.23 -4.49
C MET A 146 2.58 1.30 -3.26
N GLU A 147 3.18 1.63 -2.13
CA GLU A 147 2.46 1.83 -0.87
C GLU A 147 1.82 3.23 -0.80
N GLY A 148 1.04 3.52 0.23
CA GLY A 148 0.59 4.87 0.50
C GLY A 148 1.75 5.81 0.85
N LEU A 149 1.45 7.07 1.14
CA LEU A 149 2.48 8.02 1.54
C LEU A 149 3.13 7.60 2.85
N SER A 150 4.45 7.68 2.94
CA SER A 150 5.14 7.73 4.23
C SER A 150 4.92 9.09 4.91
N PHE A 151 5.27 9.20 6.18
CA PHE A 151 5.22 10.51 6.85
C PHE A 151 6.19 11.51 6.20
N ARG A 152 7.35 11.04 5.73
CA ARG A 152 8.30 11.84 4.95
C ARG A 152 7.67 12.38 3.66
N GLU A 153 7.01 11.51 2.87
CA GLU A 153 6.34 11.92 1.65
C GLU A 153 5.16 12.86 1.90
N TYR A 154 4.44 12.66 3.02
CA TYR A 154 3.38 13.56 3.44
C TYR A 154 3.92 14.97 3.72
N LEU A 155 5.04 15.09 4.44
CA LEU A 155 5.68 16.40 4.71
C LEU A 155 6.10 17.08 3.41
N GLN A 156 6.65 16.33 2.45
CA GLN A 156 7.02 16.86 1.13
C GLN A 156 5.79 17.27 0.32
N LEU A 157 4.73 16.46 0.29
CA LEU A 157 3.47 16.77 -0.38
C LEU A 157 2.81 18.03 0.18
N GLU A 158 2.86 18.22 1.50
CA GLU A 158 2.38 19.41 2.20
C GLU A 158 3.32 20.62 2.06
N GLN A 159 4.46 20.47 1.39
CA GLN A 159 5.48 21.51 1.23
C GLN A 159 6.04 22.03 2.58
N VAL A 160 6.07 21.15 3.58
CA VAL A 160 6.61 21.45 4.92
C VAL A 160 8.12 21.25 4.94
N ALA A 161 8.59 20.11 4.43
CA ALA A 161 10.01 19.77 4.36
C ALA A 161 10.26 18.72 3.28
N GLU A 162 11.45 18.76 2.68
CA GLU A 162 11.97 17.71 1.82
C GLU A 162 13.10 17.00 2.55
N LEU A 163 12.82 15.79 3.03
CA LEU A 163 13.71 15.00 3.87
C LEU A 163 14.23 13.77 3.09
N PRO A 164 15.46 13.31 3.35
CA PRO A 164 15.99 12.10 2.75
C PRO A 164 15.26 10.85 3.27
N VAL A 165 15.35 9.77 2.52
CA VAL A 165 15.01 8.41 3.01
C VAL A 165 16.07 7.97 4.00
N ILE A 166 15.67 7.52 5.18
CA ILE A 166 16.57 7.12 6.26
C ILE A 166 16.41 5.60 6.49
N PRO A 167 17.46 4.79 6.27
CA PRO A 167 17.43 3.35 6.54
C PRO A 167 17.15 3.05 8.02
N ILE A 168 16.56 1.88 8.30
CA ILE A 168 16.21 1.48 9.67
C ILE A 168 17.42 1.46 10.59
N GLU A 169 18.55 0.94 10.11
CA GLU A 169 19.79 0.86 10.89
C GLU A 169 20.25 2.24 11.35
N GLU A 170 20.11 3.24 10.49
CA GLU A 170 20.48 4.62 10.84
C GLU A 170 19.49 5.21 11.85
N ILE A 171 18.20 4.93 11.72
CA ILE A 171 17.21 5.32 12.72
C ILE A 171 17.56 4.69 14.06
N LEU A 172 17.87 3.40 14.12
CA LEU A 172 18.14 2.70 15.37
C LEU A 172 19.38 3.20 16.10
N HIS A 173 20.43 3.61 15.37
CA HIS A 173 21.70 4.02 15.93
C HIS A 173 21.85 5.55 16.13
N ASN A 174 21.23 6.35 15.26
CA ASN A 174 21.45 7.80 15.19
C ASN A 174 20.19 8.64 15.44
N HIS A 175 19.08 8.02 15.93
CA HIS A 175 17.77 8.67 16.08
C HIS A 175 17.82 10.00 16.85
N PHE A 176 18.70 10.14 17.85
CA PHE A 176 18.84 11.39 18.61
C PHE A 176 19.26 12.56 17.72
N THR A 177 20.32 12.37 16.93
CA THR A 177 20.83 13.40 16.01
C THR A 177 19.83 13.69 14.90
N LEU A 178 19.27 12.65 14.27
CA LEU A 178 18.25 12.77 13.21
C LEU A 178 17.02 13.53 13.71
N ALA A 179 16.48 13.12 14.85
CA ALA A 179 15.32 13.77 15.42
C ALA A 179 15.59 15.22 15.80
N SER A 180 16.75 15.52 16.38
CA SER A 180 17.15 16.89 16.75
C SER A 180 17.25 17.80 15.51
N GLN A 181 17.82 17.29 14.41
CA GLN A 181 17.93 18.06 13.16
C GLN A 181 16.54 18.33 12.56
N ILE A 182 15.71 17.30 12.42
CA ILE A 182 14.38 17.45 11.81
C ILE A 182 13.46 18.34 12.65
N THR A 183 13.46 18.18 13.98
CA THR A 183 12.60 18.97 14.85
C THR A 183 13.03 20.43 14.99
N SER A 184 14.28 20.77 14.64
CA SER A 184 14.71 22.16 14.59
C SER A 184 14.03 22.98 13.48
N GLU A 185 13.55 22.29 12.43
CA GLU A 185 12.94 22.92 11.24
C GLU A 185 11.43 22.63 11.14
N VAL A 186 10.98 21.46 11.64
CA VAL A 186 9.62 20.95 11.46
C VAL A 186 8.94 20.72 12.81
N LYS A 187 7.72 21.22 12.96
CA LYS A 187 6.83 20.88 14.09
C LYS A 187 6.27 19.46 13.90
N VAL A 188 7.11 18.44 14.07
CA VAL A 188 6.84 17.06 13.67
C VAL A 188 5.58 16.48 14.31
N LEU A 189 5.34 16.69 15.61
CA LEU A 189 4.18 16.11 16.30
C LEU A 189 2.85 16.66 15.77
N HIS A 190 2.80 17.94 15.42
CA HIS A 190 1.62 18.56 14.82
C HIS A 190 1.27 17.95 13.46
N HIS A 191 2.27 17.75 12.61
CA HIS A 191 2.07 17.13 11.29
C HIS A 191 1.83 15.64 11.41
N PHE A 192 2.48 14.97 12.36
CA PHE A 192 2.32 13.55 12.60
C PHE A 192 0.90 13.17 13.04
N GLU A 193 0.29 13.96 13.95
CA GLU A 193 -1.11 13.75 14.35
C GLU A 193 -2.06 13.80 13.15
N LYS A 194 -1.86 14.75 12.22
CA LYS A 194 -2.66 14.86 11.00
C LYS A 194 -2.41 13.68 10.06
N TYR A 195 -1.13 13.32 9.85
CA TYR A 195 -0.75 12.22 9.01
C TYR A 195 -1.39 10.89 9.45
N VAL A 196 -1.32 10.57 10.73
CA VAL A 196 -1.88 9.35 11.29
C VAL A 196 -3.38 9.21 10.99
N LYS A 197 -4.12 10.33 10.95
CA LYS A 197 -5.55 10.34 10.66
C LYS A 197 -5.87 10.34 9.17
N PHE A 198 -5.11 11.08 8.34
CA PHE A 198 -5.49 11.37 6.96
C PHE A 198 -4.39 11.12 5.93
N GLY A 199 -3.11 11.13 6.32
CA GLY A 199 -1.98 11.37 5.43
C GLY A 199 -1.49 10.17 4.60
N TYR A 200 -2.03 8.96 4.76
CA TYR A 200 -1.58 7.79 4.01
C TYR A 200 -2.01 7.81 2.54
N TYR A 201 -3.21 8.33 2.22
CA TYR A 201 -3.74 8.39 0.87
C TYR A 201 -3.64 9.80 0.30
N PRO A 202 -2.95 10.03 -0.84
CA PRO A 202 -2.76 11.39 -1.42
C PRO A 202 -4.04 12.17 -1.69
N PHE A 203 -5.15 11.48 -1.94
CA PHE A 203 -6.44 12.11 -2.26
C PHE A 203 -7.08 12.86 -1.08
N TYR A 204 -6.53 12.77 0.14
CA TYR A 204 -7.02 13.57 1.28
C TYR A 204 -6.99 15.07 1.00
N ARG A 205 -6.06 15.54 0.15
CA ARG A 205 -5.95 16.96 -0.23
C ARG A 205 -7.10 17.45 -1.10
N GLU A 206 -7.68 16.55 -1.90
CA GLU A 206 -8.77 16.88 -2.82
C GLU A 206 -10.13 16.81 -2.12
N GLU A 207 -10.28 15.87 -1.18
CA GLU A 207 -11.56 15.54 -0.55
C GLU A 207 -11.87 16.36 0.74
N GLY A 208 -10.83 16.89 1.41
CA GLY A 208 -11.02 17.64 2.65
C GLY A 208 -11.86 16.88 3.68
N ASP A 209 -12.97 17.48 4.11
CA ASP A 209 -13.90 16.87 5.10
C ASP A 209 -14.57 15.59 4.59
N GLY A 210 -14.65 15.37 3.27
CA GLY A 210 -15.19 14.16 2.63
C GLY A 210 -14.22 12.96 2.60
N PHE A 211 -13.01 13.09 3.13
CA PHE A 211 -11.97 12.06 3.05
C PHE A 211 -12.43 10.68 3.54
N PHE A 212 -13.05 10.60 4.71
CA PHE A 212 -13.49 9.31 5.25
C PHE A 212 -14.65 8.70 4.46
N ASP A 213 -15.56 9.51 3.92
CA ASP A 213 -16.63 9.02 3.05
C ASP A 213 -16.03 8.42 1.76
N ARG A 214 -15.02 9.08 1.19
CA ARG A 214 -14.31 8.57 0.02
C ARG A 214 -13.53 7.30 0.35
N LEU A 215 -12.85 7.24 1.47
CA LEU A 215 -12.10 6.06 1.91
C LEU A 215 -13.06 4.88 2.19
N GLN A 216 -14.23 5.13 2.77
CA GLN A 216 -15.27 4.12 2.93
C GLN A 216 -15.74 3.54 1.59
N GLN A 217 -15.94 4.39 0.56
CA GLN A 217 -16.27 3.92 -0.80
C GLN A 217 -15.16 3.05 -1.40
N VAL A 218 -13.88 3.38 -1.13
CA VAL A 218 -12.74 2.54 -1.55
C VAL A 218 -12.80 1.18 -0.87
N ILE A 219 -13.00 1.12 0.45
CA ILE A 219 -13.15 -0.12 1.23
C ILE A 219 -14.32 -0.96 0.68
N ASP A 220 -15.48 -0.33 0.49
CA ASP A 220 -16.67 -0.98 -0.05
C ASP A 220 -16.39 -1.58 -1.43
N THR A 221 -15.72 -0.87 -2.32
CA THR A 221 -15.35 -1.36 -3.65
C THR A 221 -14.44 -2.59 -3.56
N ILE A 222 -13.44 -2.58 -2.68
CA ILE A 222 -12.55 -3.71 -2.46
C ILE A 222 -13.35 -4.93 -2.00
N VAL A 223 -14.20 -4.77 -1.00
CA VAL A 223 -14.94 -5.89 -0.39
C VAL A 223 -16.03 -6.42 -1.31
N THR A 224 -16.77 -5.54 -2.02
CA THR A 224 -17.93 -5.96 -2.83
C THR A 224 -17.59 -6.35 -4.27
N SER A 225 -16.46 -5.90 -4.79
CA SER A 225 -16.11 -6.10 -6.20
C SER A 225 -14.79 -6.82 -6.41
N GLU A 226 -13.72 -6.41 -5.70
CA GLU A 226 -12.39 -6.94 -5.97
C GLU A 226 -12.17 -8.32 -5.34
N ILE A 227 -12.50 -8.50 -4.05
CA ILE A 227 -12.37 -9.77 -3.35
C ILE A 227 -13.22 -10.88 -4.03
N PRO A 228 -14.53 -10.68 -4.34
CA PRO A 228 -15.33 -11.69 -5.01
C PRO A 228 -14.80 -12.08 -6.40
N ALA A 229 -14.28 -11.12 -7.14
CA ALA A 229 -13.78 -11.36 -8.50
C ALA A 229 -12.57 -12.31 -8.56
N VAL A 230 -11.80 -12.41 -7.47
CA VAL A 230 -10.60 -13.29 -7.40
C VAL A 230 -10.94 -14.67 -6.83
N SER A 231 -11.77 -14.71 -5.80
CA SER A 231 -11.92 -15.89 -4.95
C SER A 231 -13.16 -16.74 -5.23
N ASN A 232 -13.98 -16.39 -6.24
CA ASN A 232 -15.28 -17.03 -6.50
C ASN A 232 -16.11 -17.21 -5.22
N ILE A 233 -16.07 -16.20 -4.32
CA ILE A 233 -16.85 -16.25 -3.10
C ILE A 233 -18.30 -15.87 -3.39
N GLU A 234 -19.22 -16.60 -2.74
CA GLU A 234 -20.64 -16.35 -2.81
C GLU A 234 -21.01 -15.01 -2.17
N TYR A 235 -22.16 -14.46 -2.50
CA TYR A 235 -22.68 -13.19 -1.97
C TYR A 235 -22.68 -13.15 -0.43
N ASP A 236 -23.01 -14.27 0.22
CA ASP A 236 -22.96 -14.42 1.68
C ASP A 236 -21.57 -14.12 2.26
N SER A 237 -20.52 -14.49 1.54
CA SER A 237 -19.14 -14.22 1.97
C SER A 237 -18.75 -12.75 1.88
N VAL A 238 -19.35 -11.99 0.96
CA VAL A 238 -19.17 -10.52 0.90
C VAL A 238 -19.77 -9.85 2.13
N TYR A 239 -20.96 -10.26 2.53
CA TYR A 239 -21.58 -9.77 3.75
C TYR A 239 -20.76 -10.10 5.00
N LYS A 240 -20.26 -11.34 5.10
CA LYS A 240 -19.36 -11.77 6.18
C LYS A 240 -18.03 -11.01 6.18
N ALA A 241 -17.52 -10.64 5.02
CA ALA A 241 -16.33 -9.79 4.93
C ALA A 241 -16.56 -8.39 5.53
N LYS A 242 -17.70 -7.77 5.25
CA LYS A 242 -18.09 -6.48 5.88
C LYS A 242 -18.28 -6.62 7.39
N GLN A 243 -18.96 -7.68 7.83
CA GLN A 243 -19.12 -7.97 9.27
C GLN A 243 -17.76 -8.18 9.95
N LEU A 244 -16.83 -8.89 9.31
CA LEU A 244 -15.48 -9.12 9.84
C LEU A 244 -14.75 -7.80 10.05
N LEU A 245 -14.77 -6.87 9.09
CA LEU A 245 -14.16 -5.54 9.25
C LEU A 245 -14.79 -4.76 10.40
N ALA A 246 -16.12 -4.81 10.55
CA ALA A 246 -16.84 -4.15 11.64
C ALA A 246 -16.43 -4.74 13.00
N VAL A 247 -16.37 -6.07 13.12
CA VAL A 247 -15.94 -6.73 14.37
C VAL A 247 -14.49 -6.38 14.71
N LEU A 248 -13.59 -6.34 13.72
CA LEU A 248 -12.21 -5.92 13.93
C LEU A 248 -12.12 -4.46 14.37
N ALA A 249 -12.97 -3.59 13.83
CA ALA A 249 -13.04 -2.18 14.19
C ALA A 249 -13.55 -1.95 15.62
N GLU A 250 -14.55 -2.71 16.05
CA GLU A 250 -15.19 -2.55 17.37
C GLU A 250 -14.35 -3.11 18.52
N GLN A 251 -13.53 -4.16 18.26
CA GLN A 251 -12.79 -4.90 19.28
C GLN A 251 -11.32 -4.45 19.41
N THR A 252 -11.02 -3.18 19.26
CA THR A 252 -9.65 -2.67 19.43
C THR A 252 -9.36 -2.30 20.90
N PRO A 253 -8.23 -2.75 21.50
CA PRO A 253 -7.18 -3.61 20.96
C PRO A 253 -7.68 -5.07 20.80
N TYR A 254 -7.43 -5.65 19.64
CA TYR A 254 -8.01 -6.93 19.27
C TYR A 254 -7.16 -8.12 19.74
N THR A 255 -7.67 -8.87 20.72
CA THR A 255 -7.13 -10.19 21.07
C THR A 255 -7.76 -11.23 20.14
N LEU A 256 -6.98 -11.75 19.22
CA LEU A 256 -7.48 -12.65 18.18
C LEU A 256 -8.03 -13.96 18.74
N ASN A 257 -9.36 -14.11 18.71
CA ASN A 257 -10.05 -15.35 18.99
C ASN A 257 -10.84 -15.82 17.76
N ILE A 258 -10.26 -16.75 17.00
CA ILE A 258 -10.89 -17.29 15.79
C ILE A 258 -12.25 -17.92 16.09
N SER A 259 -12.41 -18.60 17.22
CA SER A 259 -13.70 -19.20 17.60
C SER A 259 -14.78 -18.14 17.82
N SER A 260 -14.42 -17.02 18.46
CA SER A 260 -15.32 -15.87 18.62
C SER A 260 -15.71 -15.26 17.28
N LEU A 261 -14.75 -15.12 16.36
CA LEU A 261 -15.03 -14.65 14.99
C LEU A 261 -15.95 -15.61 14.23
N CYS A 262 -15.71 -16.93 14.33
CA CYS A 262 -16.57 -17.94 13.72
C CYS A 262 -18.02 -17.80 14.21
N ASN A 263 -18.21 -17.61 15.51
CA ASN A 263 -19.54 -17.44 16.09
C ASN A 263 -20.19 -16.12 15.64
N ALA A 264 -19.45 -14.99 15.69
CA ALA A 264 -19.96 -13.68 15.27
C ALA A 264 -20.37 -13.66 13.81
N LEU A 265 -19.61 -14.35 12.94
CA LEU A 265 -19.86 -14.41 11.49
C LEU A 265 -20.72 -15.60 11.06
N GLN A 266 -21.15 -16.44 11.98
CA GLN A 266 -21.84 -17.70 11.69
C GLN A 266 -21.15 -18.47 10.56
N SER A 267 -19.84 -18.65 10.65
CA SER A 267 -18.99 -19.15 9.58
C SER A 267 -17.98 -20.19 10.08
N SER A 268 -17.56 -21.09 9.19
CA SER A 268 -16.54 -22.07 9.51
C SER A 268 -15.16 -21.42 9.72
N ARG A 269 -14.30 -22.07 10.51
CA ARG A 269 -12.91 -21.64 10.75
C ARG A 269 -12.15 -21.41 9.43
N ASN A 270 -12.30 -22.30 8.46
CA ASN A 270 -11.61 -22.22 7.18
C ASN A 270 -12.07 -20.99 6.37
N ASN A 271 -13.36 -20.68 6.36
CA ASN A 271 -13.89 -19.50 5.71
C ASN A 271 -13.41 -18.22 6.37
N VAL A 272 -13.39 -18.14 7.71
CA VAL A 272 -12.87 -16.97 8.44
C VAL A 272 -11.40 -16.75 8.10
N LEU A 273 -10.57 -17.79 8.15
CA LEU A 273 -9.16 -17.69 7.80
C LEU A 273 -8.94 -17.29 6.34
N LYS A 274 -9.75 -17.82 5.41
CA LYS A 274 -9.73 -17.42 4.00
C LYS A 274 -10.10 -15.94 3.83
N LEU A 275 -11.13 -15.46 4.53
CA LEU A 275 -11.51 -14.03 4.47
C LEU A 275 -10.39 -13.13 5.02
N LEU A 276 -9.76 -13.52 6.13
CA LEU A 276 -8.61 -12.80 6.67
C LEU A 276 -7.43 -12.77 5.69
N ASP A 277 -7.15 -13.87 5.00
CA ASP A 277 -6.11 -13.94 3.95
C ASP A 277 -6.42 -13.00 2.78
N LEU A 278 -7.66 -12.98 2.31
CA LEU A 278 -8.08 -12.12 1.22
C LEU A 278 -8.01 -10.62 1.61
N MET A 279 -8.39 -10.28 2.84
CA MET A 279 -8.30 -8.90 3.33
C MET A 279 -6.84 -8.42 3.51
N ASP A 280 -5.96 -9.31 3.95
CA ASP A 280 -4.52 -9.02 4.06
C ASP A 280 -3.93 -8.75 2.67
N LYS A 281 -4.17 -9.63 1.70
CA LYS A 281 -3.76 -9.43 0.30
C LYS A 281 -4.35 -8.17 -0.34
N ALA A 282 -5.56 -7.78 0.07
CA ALA A 282 -6.22 -6.57 -0.38
C ALA A 282 -5.73 -5.28 0.32
N ALA A 283 -4.75 -5.39 1.21
CA ALA A 283 -4.21 -4.28 2.00
C ALA A 283 -5.26 -3.55 2.87
N LEU A 284 -6.26 -4.29 3.37
CA LEU A 284 -7.22 -3.79 4.36
C LEU A 284 -6.74 -4.06 5.79
N ILE A 285 -6.14 -5.22 6.01
CA ILE A 285 -5.56 -5.63 7.29
C ILE A 285 -4.13 -6.14 7.08
N ARG A 286 -3.41 -6.32 8.17
CA ARG A 286 -2.10 -6.99 8.22
C ARG A 286 -2.15 -8.10 9.26
N ARG A 287 -1.80 -9.33 8.86
CA ARG A 287 -1.70 -10.48 9.75
C ARG A 287 -0.26 -10.65 10.22
N LEU A 288 -0.06 -10.73 11.52
CA LEU A 288 1.24 -11.03 12.11
C LEU A 288 1.23 -12.46 12.69
N TYR A 289 2.26 -13.22 12.40
CA TYR A 289 2.46 -14.61 12.84
C TYR A 289 3.65 -14.69 13.80
N ALA A 290 3.72 -15.75 14.62
CA ALA A 290 4.81 -15.99 15.57
C ALA A 290 6.18 -16.15 14.87
N SER A 291 6.20 -16.65 13.62
CA SER A 291 7.39 -16.65 12.75
C SER A 291 6.99 -16.31 11.33
N ALA A 292 7.94 -15.78 10.57
CA ALA A 292 7.74 -15.45 9.15
C ALA A 292 7.46 -16.69 8.28
N GLU A 293 7.91 -17.88 8.70
CA GLU A 293 7.69 -19.15 8.00
C GLU A 293 6.25 -19.69 8.15
N GLY A 294 5.49 -19.18 9.13
CA GLY A 294 4.11 -19.59 9.41
C GLY A 294 3.03 -19.00 8.49
N MET A 295 3.40 -18.26 7.43
CA MET A 295 2.46 -17.58 6.54
C MET A 295 1.76 -18.53 5.55
N ASN A 296 0.92 -19.40 6.06
CA ASN A 296 0.00 -20.19 5.25
C ASN A 296 -1.42 -19.59 5.34
N THR A 297 -2.19 -19.65 4.27
CA THR A 297 -3.59 -19.17 4.21
C THR A 297 -4.47 -19.67 5.34
N LEU A 298 -4.24 -20.90 5.81
CA LEU A 298 -5.03 -21.56 6.86
C LEU A 298 -4.38 -21.49 8.25
N THR A 299 -3.22 -20.86 8.40
CA THR A 299 -2.57 -20.68 9.69
C THR A 299 -3.25 -19.54 10.46
N LYS A 300 -3.50 -19.76 11.75
CA LYS A 300 -4.03 -18.71 12.63
C LYS A 300 -2.96 -17.63 12.83
N PRO A 301 -3.23 -16.36 12.52
CA PRO A 301 -2.34 -15.27 12.90
C PRO A 301 -2.38 -15.07 14.43
N GLU A 302 -1.31 -14.55 14.99
CA GLU A 302 -1.25 -14.17 16.42
C GLU A 302 -1.89 -12.80 16.67
N LYS A 303 -1.72 -11.88 15.72
CA LYS A 303 -2.26 -10.52 15.79
C LYS A 303 -2.78 -10.06 14.42
N ILE A 304 -3.82 -9.25 14.45
CA ILE A 304 -4.34 -8.54 13.26
C ILE A 304 -4.30 -7.05 13.54
N LEU A 305 -3.77 -6.28 12.60
CA LEU A 305 -3.80 -4.83 12.59
C LEU A 305 -4.51 -4.35 11.31
N PHE A 306 -5.06 -3.15 11.30
CA PHE A 306 -5.42 -2.52 10.03
C PHE A 306 -4.15 -2.27 9.20
N TYR A 307 -4.27 -2.25 7.88
CA TYR A 307 -3.09 -2.11 7.01
C TYR A 307 -2.39 -0.76 7.19
N ASN A 308 -3.17 0.27 7.47
CA ASN A 308 -2.69 1.60 7.85
C ASN A 308 -3.67 2.30 8.81
N THR A 309 -3.21 3.37 9.42
CA THR A 309 -3.99 4.11 10.42
C THR A 309 -5.22 4.82 9.85
N ASN A 310 -5.18 5.27 8.60
CA ASN A 310 -6.34 5.94 7.98
C ASN A 310 -7.53 4.99 7.82
N LEU A 311 -7.28 3.70 7.46
CA LEU A 311 -8.32 2.66 7.47
C LEU A 311 -8.90 2.46 8.87
N MET A 312 -8.04 2.41 9.88
CA MET A 312 -8.46 2.27 11.27
C MET A 312 -9.36 3.45 11.69
N TYR A 313 -8.95 4.69 11.44
CA TYR A 313 -9.74 5.87 11.79
C TYR A 313 -11.05 6.00 10.98
N CYS A 314 -11.05 5.51 9.74
CA CYS A 314 -12.25 5.47 8.91
C CYS A 314 -13.31 4.50 9.48
N LEU A 315 -12.87 3.34 9.94
CA LEU A 315 -13.76 2.27 10.39
C LEU A 315 -14.07 2.33 11.89
N THR A 316 -13.22 2.99 12.69
CA THR A 316 -13.32 3.03 14.16
C THR A 316 -13.33 4.48 14.66
N PRO A 317 -14.50 5.09 14.90
CA PRO A 317 -14.59 6.48 15.39
C PRO A 317 -13.87 6.73 16.71
N LYS A 318 -13.72 5.70 17.55
CA LYS A 318 -12.98 5.72 18.82
C LYS A 318 -11.77 4.80 18.74
N ALA A 319 -10.86 5.11 17.81
CA ALA A 319 -9.65 4.34 17.62
C ALA A 319 -8.81 4.29 18.91
N ASP A 320 -8.43 3.08 19.35
CA ASP A 320 -7.51 2.91 20.47
C ASP A 320 -6.11 3.42 20.10
N THR A 321 -5.58 4.29 20.97
CA THR A 321 -4.28 4.94 20.73
C THR A 321 -3.12 3.93 20.69
N GLY A 322 -3.17 2.87 21.49
CA GLY A 322 -2.15 1.81 21.50
C GLY A 322 -2.12 1.10 20.16
N THR A 323 -3.28 0.64 19.70
CA THR A 323 -3.43 -0.03 18.39
C THR A 323 -3.07 0.89 17.22
N SER A 324 -3.38 2.19 17.31
CA SER A 324 -2.98 3.17 16.29
C SER A 324 -1.46 3.27 16.13
N ARG A 325 -0.72 3.30 17.25
CA ARG A 325 0.74 3.32 17.28
C ARG A 325 1.36 2.07 16.65
N GLU A 326 0.86 0.89 17.04
CA GLU A 326 1.32 -0.37 16.47
C GLU A 326 0.98 -0.48 14.97
N THR A 327 -0.23 -0.07 14.57
CA THR A 327 -0.65 -0.04 13.17
C THR A 327 0.25 0.89 12.35
N TYR A 328 0.57 2.07 12.88
CA TYR A 328 1.50 2.98 12.22
C TYR A 328 2.88 2.35 12.05
N LEU A 329 3.49 1.85 13.13
CA LEU A 329 4.82 1.25 13.07
C LEU A 329 4.84 0.07 12.09
N ALA A 330 3.85 -0.84 12.16
CA ALA A 330 3.74 -1.96 11.25
C ALA A 330 3.56 -1.52 9.78
N SER A 331 2.83 -0.43 9.53
CA SER A 331 2.62 0.10 8.18
C SER A 331 3.91 0.64 7.56
N GLN A 332 4.76 1.30 8.37
CA GLN A 332 6.03 1.86 7.89
C GLN A 332 7.11 0.77 7.74
N LEU A 333 7.31 -0.06 8.75
CA LEU A 333 8.28 -1.16 8.71
C LEU A 333 7.96 -2.17 7.60
N GLY A 334 6.69 -2.54 7.44
CA GLY A 334 6.25 -3.59 6.53
C GLY A 334 6.40 -3.27 5.04
N VAL A 335 6.89 -2.07 4.68
CA VAL A 335 7.24 -1.71 3.29
C VAL A 335 8.55 -2.38 2.85
N ALA A 336 9.50 -2.51 3.75
CA ALA A 336 10.84 -3.01 3.45
C ALA A 336 11.26 -4.23 4.30
N HIS A 337 10.56 -4.51 5.40
CA HIS A 337 10.93 -5.53 6.39
C HIS A 337 9.84 -6.56 6.58
N GLN A 338 10.24 -7.80 6.86
CA GLN A 338 9.35 -8.89 7.20
C GLN A 338 8.97 -8.80 8.68
N LEU A 339 7.66 -8.74 8.96
CA LEU A 339 7.16 -8.56 10.33
C LEU A 339 6.65 -9.86 10.93
N SER A 340 6.93 -10.06 12.22
CA SER A 340 6.39 -11.17 13.01
C SER A 340 6.01 -10.72 14.41
N MET A 341 5.18 -11.54 15.09
CA MET A 341 4.76 -11.33 16.45
C MET A 341 5.76 -12.04 17.40
N PRO A 342 6.43 -11.31 18.31
CA PRO A 342 7.35 -11.92 19.28
C PRO A 342 6.61 -12.52 20.48
N ALA A 343 7.32 -13.37 21.26
CA ALA A 343 6.84 -13.83 22.56
C ALA A 343 6.84 -12.71 23.62
N LYS A 344 7.67 -11.68 23.45
CA LYS A 344 7.74 -10.47 24.30
C LYS A 344 7.84 -9.26 23.38
N GLY A 345 7.21 -8.16 23.74
CA GLY A 345 7.12 -6.96 22.91
C GLY A 345 6.00 -7.03 21.89
N ASP A 346 5.96 -6.10 20.93
CA ASP A 346 4.83 -5.93 20.04
C ASP A 346 5.10 -6.38 18.59
N ILE A 347 6.29 -6.11 18.04
CA ILE A 347 6.66 -6.41 16.65
C ILE A 347 8.14 -6.79 16.58
N VAL A 348 8.47 -7.78 15.74
CA VAL A 348 9.84 -8.07 15.31
C VAL A 348 9.95 -7.81 13.81
N ALA A 349 11.00 -7.09 13.39
CA ALA A 349 11.35 -6.92 11.98
C ALA A 349 12.57 -7.79 11.62
N ASP A 350 12.45 -8.52 10.49
CA ASP A 350 13.47 -9.41 9.91
C ASP A 350 14.02 -10.47 10.89
N GLY A 351 13.21 -10.84 11.90
CA GLY A 351 13.63 -11.77 12.96
C GLY A 351 14.76 -11.23 13.87
N ARG A 352 15.10 -9.94 13.75
CA ARG A 352 16.27 -9.32 14.38
C ARG A 352 15.88 -8.21 15.36
N TRP A 353 15.16 -7.21 14.91
CA TRP A 353 14.89 -6.01 15.71
C TRP A 353 13.55 -6.10 16.42
N LEU A 354 13.60 -6.10 17.74
CA LEU A 354 12.42 -6.18 18.60
C LEU A 354 11.92 -4.77 18.96
N PHE A 355 10.65 -4.53 18.76
CA PHE A 355 10.01 -3.27 19.09
C PHE A 355 8.90 -3.45 20.14
N GLU A 356 8.95 -2.58 21.15
CA GLU A 356 7.90 -2.38 22.15
C GLU A 356 7.29 -0.99 21.95
N VAL A 357 6.01 -0.91 21.63
CA VAL A 357 5.34 0.32 21.19
C VAL A 357 4.54 0.94 22.33
N GLY A 358 4.58 2.25 22.47
CA GLY A 358 3.75 2.91 23.48
C GLY A 358 3.79 4.43 23.44
N GLY A 359 3.26 5.06 24.47
CA GLY A 359 3.32 6.50 24.64
C GLY A 359 4.63 6.94 25.32
N LYS A 360 4.77 8.25 25.51
CA LYS A 360 5.97 8.88 26.09
C LYS A 360 6.47 8.25 27.40
N LYS A 361 5.57 7.70 28.22
CA LYS A 361 5.91 7.05 29.52
C LYS A 361 6.27 5.58 29.42
N LYS A 362 6.17 4.95 28.23
CA LYS A 362 6.49 3.52 28.06
C LYS A 362 7.94 3.25 28.44
N GLY A 363 8.16 2.23 29.27
CA GLY A 363 9.47 1.80 29.74
C GLY A 363 9.94 0.50 29.10
N PHE A 364 11.13 0.04 29.49
CA PHE A 364 11.81 -1.14 28.92
C PHE A 364 11.45 -2.47 29.61
N SER A 365 10.53 -2.49 30.56
CA SER A 365 10.29 -3.67 31.42
C SER A 365 9.95 -4.94 30.63
N GLN A 366 9.19 -4.86 29.57
CA GLN A 366 8.76 -6.00 28.76
C GLN A 366 9.87 -6.59 27.88
N ILE A 367 10.84 -5.76 27.46
CA ILE A 367 11.95 -6.15 26.58
C ILE A 367 13.30 -6.15 27.27
N LYS A 368 13.30 -6.07 28.63
CA LYS A 368 14.53 -6.05 29.42
C LYS A 368 15.37 -7.30 29.19
N GLY A 369 16.64 -7.10 28.85
CA GLY A 369 17.62 -8.18 28.60
C GLY A 369 17.50 -8.83 27.23
N VAL A 370 16.70 -8.29 26.32
CA VAL A 370 16.66 -8.72 24.93
C VAL A 370 17.60 -7.83 24.11
N GLU A 371 18.53 -8.44 23.39
CA GLU A 371 19.42 -7.72 22.47
C GLU A 371 18.65 -7.15 21.28
N GLU A 372 19.16 -6.13 20.63
CA GLU A 372 18.54 -5.46 19.47
C GLU A 372 17.06 -5.08 19.74
N SER A 373 16.75 -4.61 20.97
CA SER A 373 15.40 -4.27 21.40
C SER A 373 15.24 -2.77 21.65
N PHE A 374 14.11 -2.21 21.23
CA PHE A 374 13.86 -0.77 21.23
C PHE A 374 12.44 -0.46 21.72
N VAL A 375 12.31 0.60 22.52
CA VAL A 375 11.01 1.19 22.83
C VAL A 375 10.70 2.25 21.78
N VAL A 376 9.59 2.11 21.08
CA VAL A 376 9.10 3.09 20.10
C VAL A 376 8.00 3.91 20.75
N ALA A 377 8.28 5.19 20.99
CA ALA A 377 7.44 6.05 21.80
C ALA A 377 6.78 7.18 21.00
N ASP A 378 5.46 7.28 21.13
CA ASP A 378 4.66 8.38 20.64
C ASP A 378 4.68 9.58 21.61
N ASP A 379 4.20 10.76 21.17
CA ASP A 379 4.22 12.03 21.91
C ASP A 379 5.65 12.46 22.34
N MET A 380 6.64 12.11 21.55
CA MET A 380 8.04 12.40 21.81
C MET A 380 8.71 12.93 20.54
N GLU A 381 9.34 14.10 20.62
CA GLU A 381 10.08 14.70 19.50
C GLU A 381 11.46 14.07 19.35
N ILE A 382 12.19 13.93 20.46
CA ILE A 382 13.58 13.44 20.50
C ILE A 382 13.68 12.27 21.47
N GLY A 383 14.30 11.18 21.02
CA GLY A 383 14.52 9.98 21.82
C GLY A 383 15.82 9.98 22.64
N TYR A 384 16.06 8.91 23.40
CA TYR A 384 17.30 8.69 24.17
C TYR A 384 17.57 7.20 24.37
N GLY A 385 18.83 6.80 24.36
CA GLY A 385 19.23 5.38 24.49
C GLY A 385 18.54 4.53 23.42
N ASN A 386 17.86 3.46 23.80
CA ASN A 386 17.07 2.62 22.91
C ASN A 386 15.58 3.03 22.84
N LYS A 387 15.27 4.28 23.19
CA LYS A 387 13.90 4.80 23.09
C LYS A 387 13.82 5.80 21.94
N ILE A 388 13.09 5.43 20.91
CA ILE A 388 13.04 6.09 19.59
C ILE A 388 11.67 6.73 19.39
N PRO A 389 11.57 7.96 18.85
CA PRO A 389 10.30 8.57 18.51
C PRO A 389 9.57 7.80 17.43
N LEU A 390 8.27 7.53 17.63
CA LEU A 390 7.45 6.77 16.69
C LEU A 390 7.41 7.39 15.29
N TRP A 391 7.28 8.73 15.20
CA TRP A 391 7.19 9.45 13.93
C TRP A 391 8.41 9.25 13.03
N LEU A 392 9.60 8.98 13.60
CA LEU A 392 10.85 8.88 12.86
C LEU A 392 10.87 7.68 11.90
N PHE A 393 10.14 6.60 12.22
CA PHE A 393 9.98 5.46 11.33
C PHE A 393 9.25 5.79 10.02
N GLY A 394 8.54 6.91 9.95
CA GLY A 394 7.96 7.41 8.71
C GLY A 394 8.95 8.05 7.73
N MET A 395 10.26 8.03 8.05
CA MET A 395 11.33 8.51 7.17
C MET A 395 11.94 7.39 6.31
N MET A 396 11.49 6.13 6.45
CA MET A 396 12.13 4.96 5.84
C MET A 396 11.91 4.83 4.33
N TYR A 397 10.90 5.50 3.77
CA TYR A 397 10.64 5.48 2.33
C TYR A 397 9.98 6.74 1.81
#